data_06ad9dc08d63507ae4af53cad1a44ff2
#
_entry.id   06ad9dc08d63507ae4af53cad1a44ff2
#
_cell.length_a   1.000
_cell.length_b   1.000
_cell.length_c   1.000
_cell.angle_alpha   90.00
_cell.angle_beta   90.00
_cell.angle_gamma   90.00
#
_symmetry.space_group_name_H-M   'P 1'
#
loop_
_entity.id
_entity.type
_entity.pdbx_description
1 polymer ?
#
loop_
_entity_poly.entity_id
_entity_poly.type
_entity_poly.pdbx_seq_one_letter_code
_entity_poly.pdbx_strand_id
1 'polypeptide(L)'
;MADVVDLHADNPDLARQAEILARPPTAAWRMANAIRALAIDAVEAANSGHPGMPMGMADVATVLWTRFLKFDAADPHWPDRDRFVLSAGHGSMLLYALLYLTGVEGISLDDIRHFRQLHSPAAGHPELGEAPGIETTTGPLGQGIGTSVGMALAERMLAARFGKSLVDHRTWVICSDGDLMEGISHEAIGIAGHLRLEK
;
A
#
# COMPACT_ATOMS: atom_id res chain seq x y z
N MET A 1 -53.24 13.25 -2.16
CA MET A 1 -51.79 13.46 -2.14
C MET A 1 -51.25 12.40 -1.19
N ALA A 2 -50.52 11.44 -1.70
CA ALA A 2 -49.91 10.46 -0.83
C ALA A 2 -48.69 11.15 -0.19
N ASP A 3 -48.64 11.11 1.16
CA ASP A 3 -47.49 11.59 1.90
C ASP A 3 -46.27 10.79 1.45
N VAL A 4 -45.29 11.48 0.88
CA VAL A 4 -43.98 10.90 0.61
C VAL A 4 -43.35 10.67 1.98
N VAL A 5 -43.32 9.41 2.44
CA VAL A 5 -42.60 9.02 3.66
C VAL A 5 -41.14 9.27 3.37
N ASP A 6 -40.57 10.26 4.04
CA ASP A 6 -39.13 10.50 3.99
C ASP A 6 -38.40 9.35 4.73
N LEU A 7 -38.06 8.33 3.97
CA LEU A 7 -37.34 7.13 4.47
C LEU A 7 -35.94 7.45 5.06
N HIS A 8 -35.51 8.71 5.02
CA HIS A 8 -34.20 9.14 5.45
C HIS A 8 -34.21 9.91 6.79
N ALA A 9 -35.38 10.42 7.23
CA ALA A 9 -35.47 11.32 8.37
C ALA A 9 -35.07 10.71 9.72
N ASP A 10 -35.13 9.38 9.88
CA ASP A 10 -34.88 8.68 11.14
C ASP A 10 -33.75 7.62 11.06
N ASN A 11 -32.88 7.69 10.05
CA ASN A 11 -31.78 6.75 9.95
C ASN A 11 -30.54 7.26 10.75
N PRO A 12 -30.22 6.65 11.92
CA PRO A 12 -29.10 7.10 12.76
C PRO A 12 -27.74 7.02 12.04
N ASP A 13 -27.61 6.14 11.05
CA ASP A 13 -26.38 6.03 10.27
C ASP A 13 -26.19 7.22 9.32
N LEU A 14 -27.25 7.76 8.74
CA LEU A 14 -27.19 8.98 7.90
C LEU A 14 -26.87 10.22 8.75
N ALA A 15 -27.45 10.34 9.95
CA ALA A 15 -27.12 11.42 10.87
C ALA A 15 -25.63 11.36 11.29
N ARG A 16 -25.13 10.17 11.60
CA ARG A 16 -23.73 9.93 11.93
C ARG A 16 -22.81 10.23 10.75
N GLN A 17 -23.17 9.86 9.53
CA GLN A 17 -22.42 10.19 8.32
C GLN A 17 -22.37 11.70 8.09
N ALA A 18 -23.50 12.40 8.23
CA ALA A 18 -23.54 13.85 8.11
C ALA A 18 -22.66 14.55 9.15
N GLU A 19 -22.65 14.07 10.41
CA GLU A 19 -21.75 14.57 11.46
C GLU A 19 -20.28 14.36 11.11
N ILE A 20 -19.91 13.18 10.57
CA ILE A 20 -18.54 12.89 10.15
C ILE A 20 -18.13 13.82 9.00
N LEU A 21 -19.00 14.04 8.02
CA LEU A 21 -18.75 14.90 6.86
C LEU A 21 -18.66 16.39 7.26
N ALA A 22 -19.35 16.80 8.32
CA ALA A 22 -19.31 18.18 8.84
C ALA A 22 -18.01 18.48 9.63
N ARG A 23 -17.23 17.47 10.02
CA ARG A 23 -15.97 17.69 10.74
C ARG A 23 -14.92 18.32 9.84
N PRO A 24 -14.10 19.26 10.34
CA PRO A 24 -13.00 19.79 9.55
C PRO A 24 -12.02 18.67 9.19
N PRO A 25 -11.49 18.66 7.97
CA PRO A 25 -10.61 17.60 7.50
C PRO A 25 -9.32 17.54 8.33
N THR A 26 -9.03 16.36 8.87
CA THR A 26 -7.78 16.08 9.61
C THR A 26 -6.59 16.05 8.64
N ALA A 27 -5.36 16.13 9.17
CA ALA A 27 -4.15 15.94 8.37
C ALA A 27 -4.14 14.57 7.70
N ALA A 28 -4.48 13.51 8.42
CA ALA A 28 -4.55 12.15 7.88
C ALA A 28 -5.59 12.03 6.74
N TRP A 29 -6.75 12.67 6.88
CA TRP A 29 -7.76 12.71 5.83
C TRP A 29 -7.24 13.41 4.56
N ARG A 30 -6.52 14.55 4.70
CA ARG A 30 -5.92 15.24 3.57
C ARG A 30 -4.85 14.39 2.88
N MET A 31 -3.99 13.70 3.65
CA MET A 31 -2.98 12.78 3.11
C MET A 31 -3.62 11.64 2.33
N ALA A 32 -4.62 10.98 2.90
CA ALA A 32 -5.34 9.90 2.21
C ALA A 32 -6.01 10.38 0.92
N ASN A 33 -6.60 11.58 0.92
CA ASN A 33 -7.20 12.13 -0.29
C ASN A 33 -6.18 12.60 -1.33
N ALA A 34 -4.97 12.99 -0.94
CA ALA A 34 -3.89 13.23 -1.88
C ALA A 34 -3.49 11.95 -2.63
N ILE A 35 -3.40 10.82 -1.91
CA ILE A 35 -3.18 9.50 -2.54
C ILE A 35 -4.30 9.18 -3.54
N ARG A 36 -5.57 9.38 -3.14
CA ARG A 36 -6.72 9.11 -4.01
C ARG A 36 -6.71 9.99 -5.26
N ALA A 37 -6.47 11.28 -5.11
CA ALA A 37 -6.45 12.22 -6.23
C ALA A 37 -5.34 11.85 -7.23
N LEU A 38 -4.11 11.61 -6.76
CA LEU A 38 -3.01 11.19 -7.62
C LEU A 38 -3.33 9.89 -8.38
N ALA A 39 -3.96 8.92 -7.70
CA ALA A 39 -4.32 7.65 -8.33
C ALA A 39 -5.43 7.80 -9.37
N ILE A 40 -6.46 8.61 -9.09
CA ILE A 40 -7.55 8.87 -10.04
C ILE A 40 -6.99 9.56 -11.28
N ASP A 41 -6.24 10.65 -11.09
CA ASP A 41 -5.71 11.45 -12.20
C ASP A 41 -4.78 10.62 -13.09
N ALA A 42 -3.91 9.79 -12.49
CA ALA A 42 -2.98 8.96 -13.24
C ALA A 42 -3.68 7.85 -14.03
N VAL A 43 -4.64 7.15 -13.41
CA VAL A 43 -5.40 6.09 -14.07
C VAL A 43 -6.27 6.65 -15.19
N GLU A 44 -6.91 7.80 -14.95
CA GLU A 44 -7.74 8.47 -15.96
C GLU A 44 -6.88 8.95 -17.15
N ALA A 45 -5.75 9.58 -16.89
CA ALA A 45 -4.83 10.03 -17.93
C ALA A 45 -4.27 8.87 -18.77
N ALA A 46 -3.96 7.74 -18.13
CA ALA A 46 -3.50 6.54 -18.81
C ALA A 46 -4.62 5.79 -19.55
N ASN A 47 -5.89 6.11 -19.28
CA ASN A 47 -7.06 5.37 -19.73
C ASN A 47 -6.91 3.85 -19.48
N SER A 48 -6.19 3.49 -18.43
CA SER A 48 -5.85 2.11 -18.07
C SER A 48 -5.34 2.06 -16.63
N GLY A 49 -5.70 1.04 -15.87
CA GLY A 49 -5.24 0.82 -14.51
C GLY A 49 -6.34 0.40 -13.55
N HIS A 50 -5.99 0.32 -12.28
CA HIS A 50 -6.87 -0.19 -11.23
C HIS A 50 -6.98 0.81 -10.07
N PRO A 51 -7.98 1.68 -10.04
CA PRO A 51 -8.10 2.71 -8.99
C PRO A 51 -8.66 2.16 -7.67
N GLY A 52 -9.27 0.98 -7.65
CA GLY A 52 -9.97 0.43 -6.49
C GLY A 52 -9.11 0.28 -5.25
N MET A 53 -7.93 -0.32 -5.39
CA MET A 53 -6.97 -0.50 -4.28
C MET A 53 -6.49 0.86 -3.71
N PRO A 54 -5.98 1.82 -4.51
CA PRO A 54 -5.61 3.14 -4.00
C PRO A 54 -6.76 3.87 -3.31
N MET A 55 -7.97 3.76 -3.84
CA MET A 55 -9.15 4.40 -3.26
C MET A 55 -9.52 3.81 -1.90
N GLY A 56 -9.57 2.48 -1.81
CA GLY A 56 -10.00 1.77 -0.60
C GLY A 56 -8.94 1.77 0.50
N MET A 57 -7.66 1.70 0.14
CA MET A 57 -6.56 1.54 1.10
C MET A 57 -5.84 2.84 1.47
N ALA A 58 -6.23 3.98 0.93
CA ALA A 58 -5.54 5.26 1.19
C ALA A 58 -5.46 5.62 2.67
N ASP A 59 -6.53 5.43 3.45
CA ASP A 59 -6.53 5.71 4.89
C ASP A 59 -5.63 4.73 5.65
N VAL A 60 -5.71 3.45 5.35
CA VAL A 60 -4.87 2.40 5.96
C VAL A 60 -3.40 2.65 5.66
N ALA A 61 -3.06 2.92 4.40
CA ALA A 61 -1.71 3.23 3.97
C ALA A 61 -1.19 4.52 4.63
N THR A 62 -2.02 5.56 4.74
CA THR A 62 -1.65 6.79 5.46
C THR A 62 -1.28 6.51 6.91
N VAL A 63 -2.09 5.72 7.61
CA VAL A 63 -1.81 5.35 9.01
C VAL A 63 -0.55 4.51 9.12
N LEU A 64 -0.38 3.50 8.24
CA LEU A 64 0.79 2.64 8.22
C LEU A 64 2.08 3.46 8.04
N TRP A 65 2.13 4.30 7.03
CA TRP A 65 3.32 5.07 6.66
C TRP A 65 3.65 6.21 7.63
N THR A 66 2.65 6.77 8.29
CA THR A 66 2.87 7.89 9.23
C THR A 66 3.08 7.47 10.68
N ARG A 67 2.74 6.22 11.06
CA ARG A 67 2.76 5.79 12.47
C ARG A 67 3.52 4.50 12.74
N PHE A 68 3.65 3.62 11.76
CA PHE A 68 4.14 2.27 12.00
C PHE A 68 5.36 1.91 11.15
N LEU A 69 5.39 2.27 9.89
CA LEU A 69 6.45 1.92 8.96
C LEU A 69 7.75 2.64 9.33
N LYS A 70 8.79 1.87 9.58
CA LYS A 70 10.14 2.36 9.83
C LYS A 70 10.87 2.51 8.49
N PHE A 71 11.00 3.73 7.99
CA PHE A 71 11.69 4.04 6.74
C PHE A 71 12.41 5.39 6.82
N ASP A 72 13.35 5.60 5.91
CA ASP A 72 13.99 6.88 5.67
C ASP A 72 13.90 7.21 4.17
N ALA A 73 13.22 8.28 3.83
CA ALA A 73 13.05 8.70 2.44
C ALA A 73 14.40 9.14 1.80
N ALA A 74 15.34 9.64 2.62
CA ALA A 74 16.67 10.04 2.17
C ALA A 74 17.64 8.85 2.04
N ASP A 75 17.36 7.72 2.70
CA ASP A 75 18.11 6.47 2.58
C ASP A 75 17.16 5.28 2.37
N PRO A 76 16.52 5.18 1.21
CA PRO A 76 15.55 4.13 0.90
C PRO A 76 16.17 2.73 0.83
N HIS A 77 17.49 2.63 0.89
CA HIS A 77 18.24 1.37 0.92
C HIS A 77 18.77 1.00 2.32
N TRP A 78 18.45 1.79 3.34
CA TRP A 78 18.85 1.49 4.71
C TRP A 78 18.60 0.02 5.08
N PRO A 79 19.62 -0.73 5.52
CA PRO A 79 19.50 -2.19 5.68
C PRO A 79 18.42 -2.63 6.67
N ASP A 80 18.18 -1.87 7.76
CA ASP A 80 17.21 -2.21 8.80
C ASP A 80 15.89 -1.42 8.67
N ARG A 81 15.58 -0.88 7.46
CA ARG A 81 14.26 -0.34 7.17
C ARG A 81 13.20 -1.44 7.16
N ASP A 82 11.98 -1.11 7.49
CA ASP A 82 10.86 -2.01 7.23
C ASP A 82 10.70 -2.26 5.72
N ARG A 83 10.19 -3.43 5.36
CA ARG A 83 9.84 -3.79 3.98
C ARG A 83 8.35 -3.57 3.77
N PHE A 84 8.02 -2.80 2.75
CA PHE A 84 6.64 -2.62 2.33
C PHE A 84 6.41 -3.31 0.99
N VAL A 85 5.48 -4.26 0.95
CA VAL A 85 5.15 -5.02 -0.25
C VAL A 85 3.68 -4.79 -0.60
N LEU A 86 3.45 -4.28 -1.79
CA LEU A 86 2.12 -4.25 -2.39
C LEU A 86 1.92 -5.53 -3.20
N SER A 87 1.39 -6.58 -2.55
CA SER A 87 1.18 -7.87 -3.20
C SER A 87 0.12 -7.80 -4.29
N ALA A 88 -0.96 -7.06 -4.06
CA ALA A 88 -1.92 -6.70 -5.10
C ALA A 88 -1.32 -5.62 -6.04
N GLY A 89 -0.31 -6.02 -6.82
CA GLY A 89 0.52 -5.12 -7.62
C GLY A 89 -0.24 -4.31 -8.67
N HIS A 90 -1.44 -4.76 -9.07
CA HIS A 90 -2.32 -3.98 -9.95
C HIS A 90 -2.75 -2.64 -9.34
N GLY A 91 -2.75 -2.50 -8.00
CA GLY A 91 -2.97 -1.24 -7.30
C GLY A 91 -1.74 -0.34 -7.21
N SER A 92 -0.79 -0.45 -8.12
CA SER A 92 0.55 0.18 -8.11
C SER A 92 0.55 1.67 -7.81
N MET A 93 -0.47 2.41 -8.25
CA MET A 93 -0.60 3.83 -7.94
C MET A 93 -0.67 4.14 -6.45
N LEU A 94 -1.11 3.20 -5.59
CA LEU A 94 -1.02 3.38 -4.14
C LEU A 94 0.44 3.54 -3.71
N LEU A 95 1.31 2.64 -4.17
CA LEU A 95 2.74 2.68 -3.84
C LEU A 95 3.43 3.91 -4.42
N TYR A 96 3.19 4.24 -5.69
CA TYR A 96 3.82 5.40 -6.32
C TYR A 96 3.40 6.72 -5.67
N ALA A 97 2.12 6.87 -5.33
CA ALA A 97 1.65 8.04 -4.58
C ALA A 97 2.31 8.15 -3.19
N LEU A 98 2.48 7.03 -2.48
CA LEU A 98 3.17 6.99 -1.19
C LEU A 98 4.65 7.39 -1.32
N LEU A 99 5.39 6.80 -2.27
CA LEU A 99 6.80 7.13 -2.51
C LEU A 99 6.97 8.62 -2.85
N TYR A 100 6.14 9.15 -3.76
CA TYR A 100 6.17 10.57 -4.12
C TYR A 100 5.84 11.49 -2.93
N LEU A 101 4.75 11.23 -2.22
CA LEU A 101 4.28 12.08 -1.13
C LEU A 101 5.18 12.05 0.11
N THR A 102 5.95 10.99 0.30
CA THR A 102 6.93 10.88 1.38
C THR A 102 8.32 11.36 1.00
N GLY A 103 8.53 11.76 -0.26
CA GLY A 103 9.78 12.35 -0.71
C GLY A 103 10.88 11.34 -1.00
N VAL A 104 10.55 10.09 -1.26
CA VAL A 104 11.52 9.12 -1.77
C VAL A 104 11.93 9.54 -3.18
N GLU A 105 13.24 9.71 -3.42
CA GLU A 105 13.75 10.04 -4.74
C GLU A 105 13.50 8.90 -5.72
N GLY A 106 13.22 9.23 -6.99
CA GLY A 106 13.02 8.26 -8.08
C GLY A 106 11.58 8.09 -8.56
N ILE A 107 10.59 8.68 -7.85
CA ILE A 107 9.23 8.88 -8.37
C ILE A 107 8.87 10.35 -8.25
N SER A 108 8.75 11.02 -9.38
CA SER A 108 8.32 12.41 -9.48
C SER A 108 6.82 12.52 -9.83
N LEU A 109 6.28 13.73 -9.73
CA LEU A 109 4.92 13.99 -10.21
C LEU A 109 4.78 13.77 -11.72
N ASP A 110 5.86 14.00 -12.48
CA ASP A 110 5.87 13.78 -13.91
C ASP A 110 5.82 12.29 -14.24
N ASP A 111 6.52 11.45 -13.49
CA ASP A 111 6.44 10.00 -13.62
C ASP A 111 5.01 9.49 -13.34
N ILE A 112 4.35 10.04 -12.33
CA ILE A 112 2.94 9.73 -12.03
C ILE A 112 2.01 10.14 -13.19
N ARG A 113 2.25 11.28 -13.82
CA ARG A 113 1.50 11.72 -15.02
C ARG A 113 1.71 10.79 -16.22
N HIS A 114 2.87 10.13 -16.28
CA HIS A 114 3.21 9.14 -17.30
C HIS A 114 2.98 7.70 -16.82
N PHE A 115 2.07 7.49 -15.87
CA PHE A 115 1.69 6.17 -15.39
C PHE A 115 1.37 5.23 -16.54
N ARG A 116 1.95 4.02 -16.52
CA ARG A 116 1.81 2.98 -17.56
C ARG A 116 2.32 3.36 -18.94
N GLN A 117 3.10 4.42 -19.06
CA GLN A 117 3.76 4.77 -20.30
C GLN A 117 5.15 4.12 -20.37
N LEU A 118 5.60 3.84 -21.59
CA LEU A 118 6.91 3.24 -21.81
C LEU A 118 8.02 4.14 -21.23
N HIS A 119 8.96 3.54 -20.52
CA HIS A 119 10.08 4.18 -19.80
C HIS A 119 9.70 5.01 -18.57
N SER A 120 8.45 5.02 -18.14
CA SER A 120 8.09 5.58 -16.84
C SER A 120 8.33 4.56 -15.74
N PRO A 121 8.98 4.94 -14.62
CA PRO A 121 9.12 4.07 -13.46
C PRO A 121 7.78 3.77 -12.77
N ALA A 122 6.74 4.57 -13.08
CA ALA A 122 5.37 4.32 -12.66
C ALA A 122 4.68 3.31 -13.58
N ALA A 123 5.21 2.10 -13.63
CA ALA A 123 4.69 0.99 -14.42
C ALA A 123 3.31 0.52 -13.94
N GLY A 124 2.62 -0.28 -14.75
CA GLY A 124 1.30 -0.82 -14.40
C GLY A 124 1.28 -1.71 -13.15
N HIS A 125 2.43 -2.30 -12.83
CA HIS A 125 2.70 -3.08 -11.63
C HIS A 125 4.08 -2.67 -11.11
N PRO A 126 4.35 -2.72 -9.78
CA PRO A 126 5.68 -2.39 -9.25
C PRO A 126 6.74 -3.34 -9.80
N GLU A 127 7.87 -2.79 -10.25
CA GLU A 127 9.01 -3.54 -10.75
C GLU A 127 10.25 -3.21 -9.94
N LEU A 128 10.89 -4.23 -9.37
CA LEU A 128 12.11 -4.06 -8.57
C LEU A 128 13.22 -3.44 -9.43
N GLY A 129 13.78 -2.35 -8.96
CA GLY A 129 14.86 -1.63 -9.64
C GLY A 129 14.39 -0.40 -10.42
N GLU A 130 13.09 -0.24 -10.69
CA GLU A 130 12.57 0.94 -11.40
C GLU A 130 12.55 2.19 -10.51
N ALA A 131 12.28 2.02 -9.21
CA ALA A 131 12.39 3.11 -8.25
C ALA A 131 12.80 2.60 -6.86
N PRO A 132 13.53 3.41 -6.07
CA PRO A 132 13.79 3.10 -4.66
C PRO A 132 12.48 2.97 -3.88
N GLY A 133 12.46 2.06 -2.89
CA GLY A 133 11.25 1.75 -2.12
C GLY A 133 10.32 0.72 -2.75
N ILE A 134 10.60 0.25 -3.96
CA ILE A 134 9.97 -0.94 -4.54
C ILE A 134 10.78 -2.16 -4.10
N GLU A 135 10.25 -2.93 -3.17
CA GLU A 135 10.96 -4.04 -2.52
C GLU A 135 10.95 -5.34 -3.35
N THR A 136 9.98 -5.48 -4.24
CA THR A 136 9.84 -6.66 -5.11
C THR A 136 8.92 -6.36 -6.28
N THR A 137 9.11 -7.08 -7.37
CA THR A 137 8.20 -7.07 -8.51
C THR A 137 6.93 -7.85 -8.15
N THR A 138 5.77 -7.22 -8.34
CA THR A 138 4.46 -7.84 -8.12
C THR A 138 3.58 -7.64 -9.35
N GLY A 139 2.43 -8.29 -9.38
CA GLY A 139 1.51 -8.32 -10.52
C GLY A 139 0.81 -9.65 -10.58
N PRO A 140 1.54 -10.78 -10.74
CA PRO A 140 0.95 -12.11 -10.54
C PRO A 140 0.52 -12.26 -9.09
N LEU A 141 -0.77 -12.57 -8.89
CA LEU A 141 -1.37 -12.65 -7.55
C LEU A 141 -0.69 -13.73 -6.68
N GLY A 142 -0.57 -13.47 -5.39
CA GLY A 142 0.06 -14.34 -4.41
C GLY A 142 1.59 -14.22 -4.33
N GLN A 143 2.27 -13.72 -5.36
CA GLN A 143 3.73 -13.64 -5.39
C GLN A 143 4.27 -12.67 -4.33
N GLY A 144 3.63 -11.53 -4.14
CA GLY A 144 4.03 -10.57 -3.10
C GLY A 144 3.92 -11.15 -1.69
N ILE A 145 2.85 -11.90 -1.39
CA ILE A 145 2.69 -12.61 -0.12
C ILE A 145 3.84 -13.62 0.07
N GLY A 146 4.11 -14.44 -0.94
CA GLY A 146 5.20 -15.43 -0.87
C GLY A 146 6.57 -14.76 -0.62
N THR A 147 6.89 -13.70 -1.35
CA THR A 147 8.13 -12.93 -1.18
C THR A 147 8.20 -12.29 0.21
N SER A 148 7.09 -11.76 0.71
CA SER A 148 7.03 -11.13 2.04
C SER A 148 7.32 -12.12 3.17
N VAL A 149 6.81 -13.35 3.07
CA VAL A 149 7.15 -14.41 4.04
C VAL A 149 8.65 -14.73 3.97
N GLY A 150 9.24 -14.75 2.78
CA GLY A 150 10.68 -14.89 2.60
C GLY A 150 11.47 -13.76 3.25
N MET A 151 11.01 -12.50 3.11
CA MET A 151 11.64 -11.33 3.76
C MET A 151 11.55 -11.40 5.29
N ALA A 152 10.40 -11.77 5.85
CA ALA A 152 10.23 -11.94 7.29
C ALA A 152 11.11 -13.09 7.85
N LEU A 153 11.26 -14.17 7.09
CA LEU A 153 12.18 -15.26 7.45
C LEU A 153 13.63 -14.78 7.40
N ALA A 154 14.02 -14.02 6.38
CA ALA A 154 15.36 -13.44 6.26
C ALA A 154 15.68 -12.50 7.43
N GLU A 155 14.73 -11.62 7.83
CA GLU A 155 14.91 -10.78 9.04
C GLU A 155 15.22 -11.64 10.26
N ARG A 156 14.42 -12.67 10.51
CA ARG A 156 14.61 -13.56 11.66
C ARG A 156 15.97 -14.26 11.65
N MET A 157 16.43 -14.72 10.48
CA MET A 157 17.75 -15.35 10.32
C MET A 157 18.88 -14.34 10.54
N LEU A 158 18.74 -13.13 10.02
CA LEU A 158 19.72 -12.06 10.19
C LEU A 158 19.77 -11.57 11.64
N ALA A 159 18.62 -11.39 12.28
CA ALA A 159 18.51 -11.02 13.70
C ALA A 159 19.14 -12.08 14.61
N ALA A 160 18.97 -13.37 14.30
CA ALA A 160 19.62 -14.46 15.01
C ALA A 160 21.15 -14.46 14.84
N ARG A 161 21.63 -14.06 13.67
CA ARG A 161 23.08 -14.04 13.34
C ARG A 161 23.77 -12.79 13.85
N PHE A 162 23.16 -11.62 13.72
CA PHE A 162 23.81 -10.32 13.98
C PHE A 162 23.27 -9.62 15.24
N GLY A 163 22.21 -10.11 15.81
CA GLY A 163 21.55 -9.54 16.99
C GLY A 163 20.47 -8.51 16.64
N LYS A 164 19.47 -8.43 17.51
CA LYS A 164 18.31 -7.52 17.34
C LYS A 164 18.67 -6.03 17.45
N SER A 165 19.86 -5.69 17.94
CA SER A 165 20.34 -4.31 17.94
C SER A 165 20.72 -3.80 16.55
N LEU A 166 20.97 -4.71 15.61
CA LEU A 166 21.35 -4.40 14.24
C LEU A 166 20.26 -4.75 13.23
N VAL A 167 19.41 -5.74 13.54
CA VAL A 167 18.37 -6.23 12.65
C VAL A 167 17.08 -6.38 13.44
N ASP A 168 16.13 -5.45 13.22
CA ASP A 168 14.84 -5.42 13.90
C ASP A 168 13.78 -4.71 13.03
N HIS A 169 13.67 -5.12 11.77
CA HIS A 169 12.68 -4.59 10.84
C HIS A 169 11.47 -5.51 10.66
N ARG A 170 10.40 -4.96 10.13
CA ARG A 170 9.16 -5.67 9.83
C ARG A 170 8.92 -5.76 8.33
N THR A 171 8.10 -6.71 7.93
CA THR A 171 7.57 -6.81 6.58
C THR A 171 6.07 -6.54 6.60
N TRP A 172 5.67 -5.47 5.94
CA TRP A 172 4.29 -5.03 5.83
C TRP A 172 3.76 -5.37 4.44
N VAL A 173 2.60 -5.99 4.38
CA VAL A 173 2.01 -6.44 3.11
C VAL A 173 0.60 -5.91 2.97
N ILE A 174 0.31 -5.28 1.84
CA ILE A 174 -1.07 -5.04 1.41
C ILE A 174 -1.40 -6.08 0.34
N CYS A 175 -2.37 -6.93 0.63
CA CYS A 175 -2.87 -7.95 -0.28
C CYS A 175 -4.37 -7.75 -0.54
N SER A 176 -4.87 -8.41 -1.58
CA SER A 176 -6.29 -8.46 -1.92
C SER A 176 -6.89 -9.82 -1.62
N ASP A 177 -8.22 -9.89 -1.69
CA ASP A 177 -8.95 -11.15 -1.63
C ASP A 177 -8.49 -12.12 -2.72
N GLY A 178 -8.26 -11.64 -3.95
CA GLY A 178 -7.71 -12.44 -5.04
C GLY A 178 -6.32 -12.99 -4.73
N ASP A 179 -5.42 -12.21 -4.13
CA ASP A 179 -4.12 -12.70 -3.66
C ASP A 179 -4.26 -13.87 -2.69
N LEU A 180 -5.20 -13.76 -1.76
CA LEU A 180 -5.43 -14.79 -0.73
C LEU A 180 -6.06 -16.07 -1.28
N MET A 181 -6.63 -16.05 -2.49
CA MET A 181 -7.19 -17.22 -3.14
C MET A 181 -6.14 -18.05 -3.90
N GLU A 182 -4.93 -17.51 -4.09
CA GLU A 182 -3.85 -18.22 -4.76
C GLU A 182 -3.25 -19.32 -3.89
N GLY A 183 -2.93 -20.48 -4.50
CA GLY A 183 -2.36 -21.63 -3.78
C GLY A 183 -1.06 -21.29 -3.06
N ILE A 184 -0.17 -20.52 -3.71
CA ILE A 184 1.10 -20.06 -3.08
C ILE A 184 0.88 -19.24 -1.82
N SER A 185 -0.20 -18.47 -1.75
CA SER A 185 -0.54 -17.67 -0.56
C SER A 185 -0.84 -18.54 0.64
N HIS A 186 -1.63 -19.61 0.44
CA HIS A 186 -1.94 -20.57 1.50
C HIS A 186 -0.69 -21.29 2.01
N GLU A 187 0.18 -21.71 1.09
CA GLU A 187 1.43 -22.38 1.44
C GLU A 187 2.39 -21.45 2.17
N ALA A 188 2.58 -20.24 1.67
CA ALA A 188 3.45 -19.23 2.28
C ALA A 188 2.96 -18.81 3.68
N ILE A 189 1.67 -18.54 3.84
CA ILE A 189 1.06 -18.20 5.13
C ILE A 189 1.15 -19.39 6.10
N GLY A 190 0.96 -20.61 5.61
CA GLY A 190 1.15 -21.83 6.39
C GLY A 190 2.58 -21.95 6.93
N ILE A 191 3.59 -21.65 6.11
CA ILE A 191 5.00 -21.61 6.52
C ILE A 191 5.24 -20.52 7.56
N ALA A 192 4.72 -19.30 7.33
CA ALA A 192 4.85 -18.20 8.28
C ALA A 192 4.27 -18.55 9.65
N GLY A 193 3.08 -19.15 9.68
CA GLY A 193 2.44 -19.62 10.91
C GLY A 193 3.22 -20.73 11.60
N HIS A 194 3.69 -21.73 10.85
CA HIS A 194 4.49 -22.84 11.38
C HIS A 194 5.81 -22.33 12.02
N LEU A 195 6.47 -21.40 11.35
CA LEU A 195 7.70 -20.80 11.83
C LEU A 195 7.46 -19.71 12.88
N ARG A 196 6.23 -19.31 13.14
CA ARG A 196 5.86 -18.21 14.05
C ARG A 196 6.61 -16.91 13.70
N LEU A 197 6.52 -16.49 12.45
CA LEU A 197 7.06 -15.21 12.02
C LEU A 197 6.14 -14.10 12.56
N GLU A 198 6.70 -13.18 13.33
CA GLU A 198 5.94 -12.16 14.08
C GLU A 198 6.10 -10.74 13.51
N LYS A 199 6.95 -10.61 12.49
CA LYS A 199 7.32 -9.31 11.92
C LYS A 199 7.08 -9.22 10.44
#